data_66b220eea748751bba962e8b77952c42
#
_entry.id   66b220eea748751bba962e8b77952c42
#
_cell.length_a   1.000
_cell.length_b   1.000
_cell.length_c   1.000
_cell.angle_alpha   90.00
_cell.angle_beta   90.00
_cell.angle_gamma   90.00
#
_symmetry.space_group_name_H-M   'P 1'
#
loop_
_entity.id
_entity.type
_entity.pdbx_description
1 polymer ?
#
loop_
_entity_poly.entity_id
_entity_poly.type
_entity_poly.pdbx_seq_one_letter_code
_entity_poly.pdbx_strand_id
1 'polypeptide(L)'
;MTASILEGFSIEVMPRTLAKIDNLEALLPPSTRVYLAHIEGVDFQDMLAAAARLTKAGYQVMPHFPARLMKDVSTLENWIQSYAGEAGISEALLLAGSPRAPQGTLSNSMQLLETGLFDKYH
;
A
#
# COMPACT_ATOMS: atom_id res chain seq x y z
N MET A 1 -26.13 -22.15 9.27
CA MET A 1 -25.30 -21.75 8.13
C MET A 1 -23.83 -21.68 8.54
N THR A 2 -22.96 -22.28 7.78
CA THR A 2 -21.54 -22.35 8.08
C THR A 2 -20.81 -21.23 7.36
N ALA A 3 -19.98 -20.46 8.07
CA ALA A 3 -19.15 -19.42 7.45
C ALA A 3 -18.06 -20.09 6.59
N SER A 4 -17.81 -19.52 5.41
CA SER A 4 -16.72 -19.94 4.55
C SER A 4 -15.40 -19.35 5.05
N ILE A 5 -14.32 -20.11 4.95
CA ILE A 5 -12.97 -19.61 5.24
C ILE A 5 -12.60 -18.43 4.32
N LEU A 6 -13.25 -18.34 3.16
CA LEU A 6 -13.03 -17.25 2.21
C LEU A 6 -13.86 -16.01 2.52
N GLU A 7 -14.78 -16.08 3.49
CA GLU A 7 -15.58 -14.91 3.88
C GLU A 7 -14.68 -13.84 4.48
N GLY A 8 -14.75 -12.61 3.93
CA GLY A 8 -13.93 -11.50 4.41
C GLY A 8 -12.45 -11.62 4.10
N PHE A 9 -12.06 -12.45 3.13
CA PHE A 9 -10.65 -12.60 2.79
C PHE A 9 -10.05 -11.31 2.25
N SER A 10 -8.72 -11.20 2.39
CA SER A 10 -7.92 -10.15 1.78
C SER A 10 -6.88 -10.79 0.87
N ILE A 11 -6.31 -9.99 -0.03
CA ILE A 11 -5.30 -10.46 -0.97
C ILE A 11 -4.18 -9.42 -1.07
N GLU A 12 -2.98 -9.88 -1.37
CA GLU A 12 -1.84 -9.00 -1.61
C GLU A 12 -1.46 -9.07 -3.08
N VAL A 13 -1.20 -7.92 -3.69
CA VAL A 13 -0.74 -7.83 -5.07
C VAL A 13 0.45 -6.90 -5.17
N MET A 14 1.22 -7.05 -6.26
CA MET A 14 2.30 -6.13 -6.63
C MET A 14 1.90 -5.41 -7.93
N PRO A 15 2.40 -4.18 -8.16
CA PRO A 15 2.08 -3.46 -9.40
C PRO A 15 2.39 -4.27 -10.66
N ARG A 16 3.51 -5.00 -10.66
CA ARG A 16 3.89 -5.84 -11.81
C ARG A 16 2.86 -6.92 -12.11
N THR A 17 2.38 -7.60 -11.08
CA THR A 17 1.36 -8.64 -11.24
C THR A 17 0.04 -8.04 -11.68
N LEU A 18 -0.34 -6.92 -11.07
CA LEU A 18 -1.59 -6.23 -11.41
C LEU A 18 -1.61 -5.77 -12.86
N ALA A 19 -0.47 -5.30 -13.37
CA ALA A 19 -0.35 -4.84 -14.76
C ALA A 19 -0.66 -5.93 -15.79
N LYS A 20 -0.55 -7.20 -15.41
CA LYS A 20 -0.83 -8.34 -16.28
C LYS A 20 -2.29 -8.77 -16.26
N ILE A 21 -3.10 -8.17 -15.41
CA ILE A 21 -4.52 -8.52 -15.25
C ILE A 21 -5.38 -7.46 -15.90
N ASP A 22 -6.10 -7.83 -16.96
CA ASP A 22 -6.94 -6.89 -17.71
C ASP A 22 -8.27 -6.63 -16.99
N ASN A 23 -8.92 -7.69 -16.50
CA ASN A 23 -10.24 -7.59 -15.88
C ASN A 23 -10.21 -8.15 -14.45
N LEU A 24 -9.78 -7.31 -13.52
CA LEU A 24 -9.66 -7.70 -12.12
C LEU A 24 -11.03 -7.96 -11.48
N GLU A 25 -12.05 -7.23 -11.92
CA GLU A 25 -13.41 -7.37 -11.38
C GLU A 25 -14.01 -8.76 -11.64
N ALA A 26 -13.52 -9.46 -12.67
CA ALA A 26 -13.95 -10.84 -12.92
C ALA A 26 -13.33 -11.83 -11.95
N LEU A 27 -12.24 -11.45 -11.28
CA LEU A 27 -11.48 -12.35 -10.39
C LEU A 27 -11.76 -12.10 -8.92
N LEU A 28 -12.01 -10.85 -8.54
CA LEU A 28 -12.19 -10.46 -7.13
C LEU A 28 -13.56 -9.81 -6.90
N PRO A 29 -14.27 -10.22 -5.83
CA PRO A 29 -15.53 -9.58 -5.47
C PRO A 29 -15.34 -8.10 -5.15
N PRO A 30 -16.41 -7.28 -5.34
CA PRO A 30 -16.36 -5.87 -4.94
C PRO A 30 -16.00 -5.69 -3.47
N SER A 31 -15.31 -4.61 -3.15
CA SER A 31 -14.92 -4.24 -1.78
C SER A 31 -13.93 -5.20 -1.13
N THR A 32 -13.31 -6.10 -1.89
CA THR A 32 -12.22 -6.94 -1.36
C THR A 32 -11.10 -6.04 -0.87
N ARG A 33 -10.55 -6.37 0.29
CA ARG A 33 -9.38 -5.67 0.81
C ARG A 33 -8.14 -6.14 0.08
N VAL A 34 -7.40 -5.19 -0.52
CA VAL A 34 -6.20 -5.47 -1.31
C VAL A 34 -5.01 -4.76 -0.69
N TYR A 35 -4.03 -5.55 -0.26
CA TYR A 35 -2.74 -5.03 0.18
C TYR A 35 -1.85 -4.86 -1.04
N LEU A 36 -1.31 -3.67 -1.21
CA LEU A 36 -0.43 -3.38 -2.35
C LEU A 36 1.02 -3.39 -1.87
N ALA A 37 1.74 -4.44 -2.24
CA ALA A 37 3.10 -4.65 -1.78
C ALA A 37 4.09 -3.71 -2.48
N HIS A 38 4.94 -3.07 -1.70
CA HIS A 38 6.02 -2.22 -2.19
C HIS A 38 7.35 -2.87 -1.85
N ILE A 39 8.01 -3.41 -2.85
CA ILE A 39 9.28 -4.09 -2.69
C ILE A 39 10.42 -3.25 -3.28
N GLU A 40 11.66 -3.58 -2.88
CA GLU A 40 12.85 -2.89 -3.38
C GLU A 40 12.90 -2.90 -4.91
N GLY A 41 13.20 -1.76 -5.50
CA GLY A 41 13.30 -1.61 -6.95
C GLY A 41 12.02 -1.17 -7.64
N VAL A 42 10.90 -1.10 -6.92
CA VAL A 42 9.63 -0.63 -7.49
C VAL A 42 9.53 0.89 -7.32
N ASP A 43 9.24 1.58 -8.42
CA ASP A 43 9.07 3.03 -8.41
C ASP A 43 7.76 3.40 -7.70
N PHE A 44 7.80 4.46 -6.87
CA PHE A 44 6.61 4.95 -6.18
C PHE A 44 5.48 5.34 -7.15
N GLN A 45 5.82 5.88 -8.33
CA GLN A 45 4.79 6.25 -9.30
C GLN A 45 3.99 5.04 -9.78
N ASP A 46 4.63 3.88 -9.89
CA ASP A 46 3.95 2.64 -10.23
C ASP A 46 3.04 2.18 -9.09
N MET A 47 3.47 2.37 -7.85
CA MET A 47 2.65 2.09 -6.67
C MET A 47 1.42 2.98 -6.65
N LEU A 48 1.60 4.27 -6.91
CA LEU A 48 0.52 5.25 -6.91
C LEU A 48 -0.52 4.95 -8.00
N ALA A 49 -0.05 4.62 -9.20
CA ALA A 49 -0.92 4.26 -10.31
C ALA A 49 -1.73 2.99 -10.01
N ALA A 50 -1.09 1.97 -9.43
CA ALA A 50 -1.74 0.74 -9.05
C ALA A 50 -2.80 0.98 -7.96
N ALA A 51 -2.48 1.79 -6.96
CA ALA A 51 -3.40 2.14 -5.89
C ALA A 51 -4.64 2.86 -6.43
N ALA A 52 -4.43 3.82 -7.34
CA ALA A 52 -5.53 4.56 -7.95
C ALA A 52 -6.42 3.64 -8.79
N ARG A 53 -5.84 2.72 -9.56
CA ARG A 53 -6.58 1.74 -10.35
C ARG A 53 -7.48 0.86 -9.47
N LEU A 54 -6.92 0.35 -8.37
CA LEU A 54 -7.65 -0.52 -7.45
C LEU A 54 -8.78 0.23 -6.73
N THR A 55 -8.51 1.45 -6.28
CA THR A 55 -9.54 2.28 -5.63
C THR A 55 -10.68 2.58 -6.60
N LYS A 56 -10.36 2.93 -7.84
CA LYS A 56 -11.34 3.22 -8.87
C LYS A 56 -12.20 1.99 -9.19
N ALA A 57 -11.62 0.81 -9.09
CA ALA A 57 -12.33 -0.45 -9.32
C ALA A 57 -13.23 -0.86 -8.15
N GLY A 58 -13.20 -0.14 -7.03
CA GLY A 58 -14.09 -0.37 -5.89
C GLY A 58 -13.52 -1.23 -4.78
N TYR A 59 -12.21 -1.43 -4.75
CA TYR A 59 -11.55 -2.23 -3.70
C TYR A 59 -11.11 -1.35 -2.53
N GLN A 60 -10.94 -1.98 -1.36
CA GLN A 60 -10.37 -1.36 -0.18
C GLN A 60 -8.85 -1.56 -0.26
N VAL A 61 -8.11 -0.49 -0.52
CA VAL A 61 -6.68 -0.59 -0.80
C VAL A 61 -5.86 -0.18 0.41
N MET A 62 -4.91 -1.05 0.79
CA MET A 62 -3.96 -0.79 1.86
C MET A 62 -2.54 -0.89 1.29
N PRO A 63 -1.95 0.23 0.85
CA PRO A 63 -0.57 0.20 0.36
C PRO A 63 0.41 -0.07 1.49
N HIS A 64 1.49 -0.75 1.17
CA HIS A 64 2.61 -0.94 2.08
C HIS A 64 3.41 0.35 2.22
N PHE A 65 3.80 0.67 3.45
CA PHE A 65 4.75 1.73 3.76
C PHE A 65 5.98 1.10 4.39
N PRO A 66 6.94 0.63 3.56
CA PRO A 66 8.15 -0.03 4.08
C PRO A 66 9.19 1.01 4.50
N ALA A 67 9.45 1.09 5.80
CA ALA A 67 10.35 2.09 6.37
C ALA A 67 11.72 2.09 5.70
N ARG A 68 12.29 0.90 5.43
CA ARG A 68 13.65 0.77 4.88
C ARG A 68 13.77 1.17 3.41
N LEU A 69 12.65 1.36 2.70
CA LEU A 69 12.65 1.85 1.32
C LEU A 69 12.56 3.36 1.25
N MET A 70 12.37 4.05 2.36
CA MET A 70 12.22 5.50 2.41
C MET A 70 13.53 6.19 2.70
N LYS A 71 13.84 7.20 1.90
CA LYS A 71 15.06 7.98 2.02
C LYS A 71 15.05 8.83 3.29
N ASP A 72 13.90 9.42 3.62
CA ASP A 72 13.74 10.33 4.76
C ASP A 72 12.26 10.52 5.13
N VAL A 73 12.02 11.30 6.16
CA VAL A 73 10.65 11.62 6.62
C VAL A 73 9.89 12.44 5.57
N SER A 74 10.58 13.29 4.84
CA SER A 74 9.96 14.06 3.76
C SER A 74 9.40 13.15 2.65
N THR A 75 10.11 12.08 2.33
CA THR A 75 9.62 11.06 1.39
C THR A 75 8.34 10.41 1.91
N LEU A 76 8.31 10.07 3.19
CA LEU A 76 7.11 9.49 3.82
C LEU A 76 5.92 10.45 3.70
N GLU A 77 6.12 11.71 4.01
CA GLU A 77 5.05 12.71 3.92
C GLU A 77 4.52 12.85 2.49
N ASN A 78 5.42 12.88 1.51
CA ASN A 78 5.04 12.94 0.10
C ASN A 78 4.22 11.72 -0.32
N TRP A 79 4.58 10.54 0.12
CA TRP A 79 3.85 9.31 -0.18
C TRP A 79 2.44 9.35 0.42
N ILE A 80 2.32 9.77 1.68
CA ILE A 80 1.02 9.88 2.34
C ILE A 80 0.11 10.87 1.59
N GLN A 81 0.63 12.05 1.26
CA GLN A 81 -0.11 13.07 0.54
C GLN A 81 -0.57 12.58 -0.84
N SER A 82 0.32 11.92 -1.57
CA SER A 82 0.01 11.41 -2.91
C SER A 82 -1.03 10.30 -2.86
N TYR A 83 -0.88 9.34 -1.94
CA TYR A 83 -1.86 8.27 -1.80
C TYR A 83 -3.23 8.82 -1.41
N ALA A 84 -3.28 9.71 -0.44
CA ALA A 84 -4.55 10.27 0.04
C ALA A 84 -5.20 11.17 -1.02
N GLY A 85 -4.41 12.06 -1.62
CA GLY A 85 -4.93 13.08 -2.54
C GLY A 85 -5.17 12.58 -3.96
N GLU A 86 -4.29 11.75 -4.49
CA GLU A 86 -4.36 11.32 -5.88
C GLU A 86 -5.02 9.94 -6.05
N ALA A 87 -4.88 9.06 -5.08
CA ALA A 87 -5.41 7.69 -5.17
C ALA A 87 -6.60 7.42 -4.24
N GLY A 88 -6.98 8.38 -3.40
CA GLY A 88 -8.12 8.22 -2.50
C GLY A 88 -7.89 7.18 -1.41
N ILE A 89 -6.64 6.96 -0.99
CA ILE A 89 -6.29 5.97 0.00
C ILE A 89 -6.53 6.52 1.41
N SER A 90 -7.16 5.72 2.27
CA SER A 90 -7.43 6.07 3.66
C SER A 90 -6.86 5.08 4.67
N GLU A 91 -6.25 3.99 4.20
CA GLU A 91 -5.69 2.95 5.06
C GLU A 91 -4.30 2.57 4.57
N ALA A 92 -3.46 2.10 5.48
CA ALA A 92 -2.07 1.76 5.16
C ALA A 92 -1.58 0.59 6.02
N LEU A 93 -0.60 -0.15 5.49
CA LEU A 93 0.11 -1.17 6.25
C LEU A 93 1.55 -0.71 6.44
N LEU A 94 1.94 -0.51 7.69
CA LEU A 94 3.30 -0.07 8.06
C LEU A 94 4.16 -1.27 8.34
N LEU A 95 5.34 -1.32 7.74
CA LEU A 95 6.28 -2.42 7.94
C LEU A 95 7.72 -1.92 7.83
N ALA A 96 8.67 -2.77 8.26
CA ALA A 96 10.09 -2.44 8.17
C ALA A 96 10.56 -2.45 6.71
N GLY A 97 10.15 -3.45 5.96
CA GLY A 97 10.58 -3.64 4.58
C GLY A 97 11.60 -4.75 4.43
N SER A 98 11.80 -5.21 3.20
CA SER A 98 12.70 -6.33 2.88
C SER A 98 14.19 -6.02 2.85
N PRO A 99 14.67 -4.80 2.57
CA PRO A 99 16.11 -4.53 2.56
C PRO A 99 16.76 -4.81 3.91
N ARG A 100 17.97 -5.38 3.89
CA ARG A 100 18.73 -5.61 5.11
C ARG A 100 19.17 -4.31 5.76
N ALA A 101 19.52 -3.32 4.94
CA ALA A 101 19.93 -1.99 5.40
C ALA A 101 18.91 -0.97 4.92
N PRO A 102 18.54 0.00 5.78
CA PRO A 102 17.63 1.07 5.36
C PRO A 102 18.30 1.99 4.34
N GLN A 103 17.51 2.54 3.42
CA GLN A 103 17.99 3.53 2.46
C GLN A 103 18.20 4.89 3.10
N GLY A 104 17.59 5.13 4.25
CA GLY A 104 17.70 6.37 5.00
C GLY A 104 17.72 6.12 6.50
N THR A 105 17.07 6.99 7.25
CA THR A 105 17.06 6.96 8.71
C THR A 105 15.96 6.08 9.31
N LEU A 106 15.01 5.64 8.50
CA LEU A 106 13.87 4.84 8.95
C LEU A 106 14.16 3.35 8.75
N SER A 107 14.05 2.56 9.80
CA SER A 107 14.40 1.14 9.77
C SER A 107 13.31 0.20 10.27
N ASN A 108 12.26 0.72 10.91
CA ASN A 108 11.16 -0.11 11.41
C ASN A 108 9.83 0.65 11.38
N SER A 109 8.73 -0.10 11.50
CA SER A 109 7.39 0.47 11.40
C SER A 109 7.05 1.43 12.55
N MET A 110 7.61 1.22 13.73
CA MET A 110 7.34 2.10 14.87
C MET A 110 7.88 3.50 14.63
N GLN A 111 9.03 3.62 13.96
CA GLN A 111 9.58 4.92 13.59
C GLN A 111 8.65 5.68 12.65
N LEU A 112 7.93 4.98 11.78
CA LEU A 112 6.93 5.61 10.91
C LEU A 112 5.80 6.22 11.74
N LEU A 113 5.32 5.51 12.76
CA LEU A 113 4.28 6.02 13.65
C LEU A 113 4.78 7.21 14.48
N GLU A 114 6.02 7.18 14.93
CA GLU A 114 6.62 8.23 15.76
C GLU A 114 6.68 9.57 15.04
N THR A 115 6.63 9.60 13.70
CA THR A 115 6.61 10.84 12.93
C THR A 115 5.36 11.68 13.18
N GLY A 116 4.25 11.04 13.57
CA GLY A 116 2.95 11.70 13.73
C GLY A 116 2.25 12.03 12.42
N LEU A 117 2.85 11.68 11.27
CA LEU A 117 2.31 12.05 9.96
C LEU A 117 1.01 11.32 9.63
N PHE A 118 0.85 10.08 10.08
CA PHE A 118 -0.39 9.33 9.83
C PHE A 118 -1.57 9.93 10.57
N ASP A 119 -1.35 10.51 11.75
CA ASP A 119 -2.39 11.25 12.48
C ASP A 119 -2.71 12.57 11.79
N LYS A 120 -1.68 13.24 11.24
CA LYS A 120 -1.83 14.54 10.58
C LYS A 120 -2.70 14.46 9.32
N TYR A 121 -2.60 13.38 8.57
CA TYR A 121 -3.23 13.24 7.25
C TYR A 121 -4.39 12.25 7.21
N HIS A 122 -4.90 11.85 8.33
CA HIS A 122 -5.99 10.87 8.33
C HIS A 122 -7.38 11.49 8.25
#